data_654b064a4038b56761bfda077741fc4e
#
_entry.id   654b064a4038b56761bfda077741fc4e
#
_cell.length_a   1.000
_cell.length_b   1.000
_cell.length_c   1.000
_cell.angle_alpha   90.00
_cell.angle_beta   90.00
_cell.angle_gamma   90.00
#
_symmetry.space_group_name_H-M   'P 1'
#
loop_
_entity.id
_entity.type
_entity.pdbx_description
1 polymer ?
#
loop_
_entity_poly.entity_id
_entity_poly.type
_entity_poly.pdbx_seq_one_letter_code
_entity_poly.pdbx_strand_id
1 'polypeptide(L)'
;MQSQILVNFGQGGRIMILADKIIEERKKNGWTQEDLAQKLGVSRQSVSKWESAGAIPDLKKIIQLADLFEVSTDYLLKDEIEKENTDISCDTDCVLHRVSMEEANAYMNEKKKAAPMLANAITLCILSLVPLFLVSTLNDGLAIGIACTILLGMVALAVFIFIKTGIKLSPLQYLEQEPFETEYGVTGLVKEKNQSYQEHYSFSLACGVVLCILSVIPLIIAGCMEASDYVCTLCLAVLLILVSVGVNILIRVSTIKSSYDTLLQEGDFTKKEKLVKKKTETFTCVYWCLVTAVYLGWSLWTKQWDVTYMIWPVAAVLYAAMYGIVRMIMKLEK
;
A
#
# COMPACT_ATOMS: atom_id res chain seq x y z
N MET A 1 -5.68 16.45 54.61
CA MET A 1 -6.99 16.44 53.94
C MET A 1 -6.80 16.98 52.55
N GLN A 2 -6.38 16.13 51.63
CA GLN A 2 -6.28 16.42 50.19
C GLN A 2 -6.85 15.23 49.43
N SER A 3 -7.97 15.50 48.84
CA SER A 3 -8.81 14.55 48.13
C SER A 3 -8.14 14.02 46.85
N GLN A 4 -8.04 12.71 46.78
CA GLN A 4 -7.76 11.93 45.57
C GLN A 4 -8.86 12.24 44.56
N ILE A 5 -8.48 12.81 43.41
CA ILE A 5 -9.31 12.82 42.21
C ILE A 5 -8.97 11.55 41.49
N LEU A 6 -9.69 10.48 41.80
CA LEU A 6 -9.80 9.28 40.96
C LEU A 6 -10.72 9.61 39.78
N VAL A 7 -10.15 9.96 38.64
CA VAL A 7 -10.90 9.97 37.37
C VAL A 7 -10.80 8.55 36.81
N ASN A 8 -11.86 7.78 37.09
CA ASN A 8 -12.07 6.47 36.49
C ASN A 8 -12.62 6.70 35.07
N PHE A 9 -11.78 6.57 34.04
CA PHE A 9 -12.24 6.37 32.65
C PHE A 9 -12.01 4.93 32.29
N GLY A 10 -13.09 4.27 31.89
CA GLY A 10 -13.12 2.87 31.52
C GLY A 10 -12.25 2.56 30.29
N GLN A 11 -11.62 1.38 30.32
CA GLN A 11 -11.00 0.64 29.22
C GLN A 11 -10.34 1.51 28.13
N GLY A 12 -9.23 2.14 28.47
CA GLY A 12 -8.34 2.84 27.57
C GLY A 12 -6.98 2.93 28.26
N GLY A 13 -5.89 2.66 27.55
CA GLY A 13 -4.54 2.54 28.05
C GLY A 13 -4.17 3.57 29.13
N ARG A 14 -3.52 3.12 30.19
CA ARG A 14 -3.07 3.96 31.31
C ARG A 14 -1.94 4.86 30.80
N ILE A 15 -2.16 6.17 30.74
CA ILE A 15 -1.09 7.13 30.48
C ILE A 15 -0.06 7.00 31.60
N MET A 16 1.12 6.49 31.30
CA MET A 16 2.21 6.34 32.24
C MET A 16 3.16 7.52 32.10
N ILE A 17 3.26 8.31 33.18
CA ILE A 17 4.24 9.40 33.27
C ILE A 17 5.65 8.84 33.58
N LEU A 18 6.70 9.64 33.33
CA LEU A 18 8.09 9.26 33.59
C LEU A 18 8.30 8.62 34.98
N ALA A 19 7.66 9.16 36.02
CA ALA A 19 7.73 8.65 37.40
C ALA A 19 7.24 7.19 37.51
N ASP A 20 6.08 6.90 36.89
CA ASP A 20 5.50 5.53 36.88
C ASP A 20 6.41 4.55 36.15
N LYS A 21 7.03 4.97 35.04
CA LYS A 21 7.96 4.14 34.25
C LYS A 21 9.23 3.80 35.02
N ILE A 22 9.79 4.79 35.75
CA ILE A 22 10.95 4.55 36.61
C ILE A 22 10.61 3.53 37.70
N ILE A 23 9.43 3.63 38.34
CA ILE A 23 8.97 2.68 39.36
C ILE A 23 8.81 1.28 38.75
N GLU A 24 8.18 1.18 37.59
CA GLU A 24 7.91 -0.10 36.94
C GLU A 24 9.20 -0.81 36.55
N GLU A 25 10.11 -0.13 35.84
CA GLU A 25 11.36 -0.72 35.39
C GLU A 25 12.27 -1.09 36.57
N ARG A 26 12.33 -0.26 37.62
CA ARG A 26 13.05 -0.62 38.82
C ARG A 26 12.49 -1.89 39.49
N LYS A 27 11.16 -1.98 39.65
CA LYS A 27 10.49 -3.16 40.23
C LYS A 27 10.67 -4.41 39.38
N LYS A 28 10.61 -4.26 38.06
CA LYS A 28 10.81 -5.36 37.10
C LYS A 28 12.21 -5.96 37.23
N ASN A 29 13.21 -5.13 37.49
CA ASN A 29 14.59 -5.59 37.74
C ASN A 29 14.81 -6.04 39.19
N GLY A 30 13.80 -6.00 40.07
CA GLY A 30 13.89 -6.42 41.46
C GLY A 30 14.71 -5.48 42.36
N TRP A 31 14.96 -4.22 41.93
CA TRP A 31 15.82 -3.29 42.66
C TRP A 31 15.04 -2.46 43.68
N THR A 32 15.70 -2.13 44.82
CA THR A 32 15.22 -1.12 45.76
C THR A 32 15.57 0.27 45.23
N GLN A 33 14.98 1.31 45.83
CA GLN A 33 15.35 2.72 45.52
C GLN A 33 16.83 2.99 45.85
N GLU A 34 17.39 2.32 46.84
CA GLU A 34 18.80 2.41 47.23
C GLU A 34 19.71 1.80 46.14
N ASP A 35 19.34 0.60 45.64
CA ASP A 35 20.09 -0.07 44.56
C ASP A 35 20.12 0.80 43.29
N LEU A 36 18.97 1.38 42.90
CA LEU A 36 18.89 2.25 41.73
C LEU A 36 19.74 3.51 41.95
N ALA A 37 19.69 4.10 43.16
CA ALA A 37 20.51 5.27 43.50
C ALA A 37 22.00 4.97 43.41
N GLN A 38 22.45 3.83 43.91
CA GLN A 38 23.83 3.39 43.85
C GLN A 38 24.31 3.18 42.40
N LYS A 39 23.51 2.53 41.57
CA LYS A 39 23.81 2.28 40.15
C LYS A 39 23.94 3.58 39.35
N LEU A 40 23.13 4.59 39.67
CA LEU A 40 23.15 5.87 38.97
C LEU A 40 24.10 6.90 39.62
N GLY A 41 24.74 6.58 40.78
CA GLY A 41 25.62 7.50 41.47
C GLY A 41 24.90 8.72 41.99
N VAL A 42 23.66 8.56 42.51
CA VAL A 42 22.82 9.63 43.08
C VAL A 42 22.36 9.28 44.49
N SER A 43 21.75 10.22 45.21
CA SER A 43 21.17 9.93 46.53
C SER A 43 19.83 9.18 46.38
N ARG A 44 19.49 8.31 47.35
CA ARG A 44 18.18 7.69 47.48
C ARG A 44 17.05 8.72 47.44
N GLN A 45 17.26 9.90 48.05
CA GLN A 45 16.28 10.98 48.03
C GLN A 45 16.00 11.52 46.65
N SER A 46 16.99 11.52 45.75
CA SER A 46 16.80 11.92 44.35
C SER A 46 15.88 10.94 43.63
N VAL A 47 16.14 9.64 43.78
CA VAL A 47 15.29 8.57 43.17
C VAL A 47 13.86 8.67 43.74
N SER A 48 13.70 8.84 45.04
CA SER A 48 12.38 9.01 45.67
C SER A 48 11.62 10.21 45.15
N LYS A 49 12.30 11.37 44.91
CA LYS A 49 11.68 12.53 44.30
C LYS A 49 11.26 12.29 42.84
N TRP A 50 12.06 11.54 42.05
CA TRP A 50 11.72 11.20 40.66
C TRP A 50 10.51 10.27 40.62
N GLU A 51 10.45 9.26 41.48
CA GLU A 51 9.34 8.31 41.57
C GLU A 51 8.04 8.94 42.11
N SER A 52 8.15 10.00 42.92
CA SER A 52 6.99 10.75 43.40
C SER A 52 6.57 11.95 42.53
N ALA A 53 7.18 12.08 41.34
CA ALA A 53 7.01 13.21 40.44
C ALA A 53 7.35 14.57 41.05
N GLY A 54 8.09 14.57 42.17
CA GLY A 54 8.52 15.79 42.87
C GLY A 54 9.74 16.48 42.24
N ALA A 55 10.44 15.80 41.34
CA ALA A 55 11.52 16.35 40.52
C ALA A 55 11.68 15.52 39.28
N ILE A 56 12.20 16.14 38.22
CA ILE A 56 12.55 15.44 36.93
C ILE A 56 14.05 15.23 36.93
N PRO A 57 14.55 14.01 36.55
CA PRO A 57 15.98 13.78 36.35
C PRO A 57 16.53 14.69 35.28
N ASP A 58 17.81 15.08 35.37
CA ASP A 58 18.47 15.77 34.27
C ASP A 58 18.65 14.87 33.04
N LEU A 59 18.92 15.45 31.87
CA LEU A 59 19.01 14.73 30.62
C LEU A 59 20.08 13.61 30.65
N LYS A 60 21.21 13.86 31.36
CA LYS A 60 22.27 12.84 31.50
C LYS A 60 21.78 11.65 32.31
N LYS A 61 20.97 11.91 33.36
CA LYS A 61 20.39 10.83 34.19
C LYS A 61 19.29 10.09 33.47
N ILE A 62 18.52 10.75 32.59
CA ILE A 62 17.54 10.09 31.74
C ILE A 62 18.22 9.13 30.77
N ILE A 63 19.33 9.53 30.15
CA ILE A 63 20.12 8.64 29.27
C ILE A 63 20.68 7.46 30.07
N GLN A 64 21.25 7.70 31.26
CA GLN A 64 21.76 6.64 32.13
C GLN A 64 20.65 5.68 32.60
N LEU A 65 19.43 6.19 32.87
CA LEU A 65 18.26 5.37 33.19
C LEU A 65 17.84 4.50 31.99
N ALA A 66 17.84 5.05 30.78
CA ALA A 66 17.52 4.33 29.57
C ALA A 66 18.51 3.18 29.34
N ASP A 67 19.81 3.45 29.44
CA ASP A 67 20.87 2.43 29.32
C ASP A 67 20.76 1.36 30.41
N LEU A 68 20.49 1.76 31.67
CA LEU A 68 20.44 0.87 32.82
C LEU A 68 19.21 -0.06 32.78
N PHE A 69 18.08 0.44 32.28
CA PHE A 69 16.84 -0.33 32.11
C PHE A 69 16.74 -1.04 30.76
N GLU A 70 17.71 -0.85 29.87
CA GLU A 70 17.69 -1.39 28.49
C GLU A 70 16.43 -0.97 27.71
N VAL A 71 16.03 0.31 27.88
CA VAL A 71 14.88 0.92 27.19
C VAL A 71 15.31 2.16 26.41
N SER A 72 14.48 2.58 25.43
CA SER A 72 14.77 3.81 24.69
C SER A 72 14.54 5.05 25.55
N THR A 73 15.30 6.12 25.30
CA THR A 73 15.05 7.43 25.93
C THR A 73 13.66 7.97 25.57
N ASP A 74 13.18 7.65 24.33
CA ASP A 74 11.83 8.00 23.88
C ASP A 74 10.74 7.31 24.70
N TYR A 75 10.96 6.06 25.12
CA TYR A 75 10.05 5.35 26.02
C TYR A 75 9.93 6.06 27.37
N LEU A 76 11.02 6.55 27.92
CA LEU A 76 10.98 7.27 29.21
C LEU A 76 10.32 8.64 29.08
N LEU A 77 10.53 9.36 27.99
CA LEU A 77 10.14 10.77 27.83
C LEU A 77 8.74 11.00 27.24
N LYS A 78 8.22 10.04 26.43
CA LYS A 78 6.89 10.19 25.80
C LYS A 78 5.83 9.47 26.63
N ASP A 79 4.82 10.19 27.08
CA ASP A 79 3.77 9.66 27.98
C ASP A 79 2.83 8.63 27.30
N GLU A 80 2.86 8.50 25.96
CA GLU A 80 1.94 7.67 25.16
C GLU A 80 2.56 6.36 24.62
N ILE A 81 3.84 6.07 24.89
CA ILE A 81 4.46 4.83 24.42
C ILE A 81 4.27 3.76 25.49
N GLU A 82 3.22 2.94 25.32
CA GLU A 82 3.23 1.58 25.89
C GLU A 82 4.50 0.87 25.43
N LYS A 83 5.11 0.13 26.35
CA LYS A 83 6.21 -0.78 26.01
C LYS A 83 5.74 -1.64 24.86
N GLU A 84 6.20 -1.40 23.63
CA GLU A 84 6.13 -2.43 22.62
C GLU A 84 6.88 -3.62 23.21
N ASN A 85 6.11 -4.62 23.64
CA ASN A 85 6.66 -5.92 23.99
C ASN A 85 7.47 -6.38 22.78
N THR A 86 8.77 -6.28 22.89
CA THR A 86 9.76 -6.80 21.94
C THR A 86 9.83 -8.32 22.11
N ASP A 87 8.65 -8.97 22.20
CA ASP A 87 8.48 -10.40 22.02
C ASP A 87 7.97 -10.70 20.62
N ILE A 88 8.62 -10.07 19.65
CA ILE A 88 8.75 -10.67 18.33
C ILE A 88 10.21 -11.13 18.29
N SER A 89 10.42 -12.40 18.65
CA SER A 89 11.56 -13.18 18.20
C SER A 89 11.56 -13.18 16.67
N CYS A 90 12.00 -12.08 16.10
CA CYS A 90 12.46 -12.01 14.73
C CYS A 90 13.96 -12.29 14.82
N ASP A 91 14.32 -13.58 14.74
CA ASP A 91 15.62 -13.98 14.26
C ASP A 91 15.89 -13.24 12.96
N THR A 92 16.91 -12.46 12.97
CA THR A 92 17.54 -11.59 11.98
C THR A 92 17.42 -10.11 12.32
N ASP A 93 18.58 -9.51 12.60
CA ASP A 93 18.87 -8.08 12.52
C ASP A 93 18.42 -7.51 11.17
N CYS A 94 17.14 -7.23 11.01
CA CYS A 94 16.66 -6.43 9.89
C CYS A 94 17.01 -4.98 10.21
N VAL A 95 18.23 -4.57 9.89
CA VAL A 95 18.57 -3.17 9.76
C VAL A 95 17.58 -2.60 8.73
N LEU A 96 16.53 -1.91 9.21
CA LEU A 96 15.58 -1.22 8.33
C LEU A 96 16.36 -0.29 7.41
N HIS A 97 16.20 -0.48 6.11
CA HIS A 97 16.87 0.37 5.13
C HIS A 97 16.47 1.83 5.34
N ARG A 98 17.45 2.73 5.47
CA ARG A 98 17.22 4.17 5.61
C ARG A 98 17.29 4.82 4.24
N VAL A 99 16.18 5.37 3.81
CA VAL A 99 16.03 6.06 2.53
C VAL A 99 16.57 7.48 2.64
N SER A 100 17.63 7.77 1.90
CA SER A 100 18.24 9.09 1.84
C SER A 100 17.42 10.07 1.00
N MET A 101 17.72 11.36 1.13
CA MET A 101 17.09 12.42 0.32
C MET A 101 17.37 12.23 -1.17
N GLU A 102 18.56 11.78 -1.53
CA GLU A 102 18.95 11.52 -2.92
C GLU A 102 18.17 10.35 -3.50
N GLU A 103 18.04 9.26 -2.75
CA GLU A 103 17.32 8.06 -3.14
C GLU A 103 15.80 8.32 -3.29
N ALA A 104 15.20 9.08 -2.37
CA ALA A 104 13.80 9.50 -2.46
C ALA A 104 13.55 10.35 -3.72
N ASN A 105 14.44 11.29 -4.04
CA ASN A 105 14.34 12.09 -5.26
C ASN A 105 14.53 11.24 -6.53
N ALA A 106 15.48 10.30 -6.52
CA ALA A 106 15.68 9.37 -7.62
C ALA A 106 14.43 8.51 -7.87
N TYR A 107 13.83 7.95 -6.82
CA TYR A 107 12.59 7.19 -6.90
C TYR A 107 11.43 8.00 -7.51
N MET A 108 11.16 9.20 -6.98
CA MET A 108 10.11 10.07 -7.50
C MET A 108 10.35 10.43 -8.98
N ASN A 109 11.59 10.72 -9.37
CA ASN A 109 11.93 11.05 -10.75
C ASN A 109 11.76 9.86 -11.70
N GLU A 110 12.19 8.66 -11.30
CA GLU A 110 12.01 7.45 -12.13
C GLU A 110 10.53 7.08 -12.26
N LYS A 111 9.74 7.18 -11.20
CA LYS A 111 8.27 7.00 -11.27
C LYS A 111 7.61 8.04 -12.18
N LYS A 112 8.02 9.31 -12.11
CA LYS A 112 7.52 10.38 -12.98
C LYS A 112 7.83 10.13 -14.46
N LYS A 113 9.01 9.57 -14.79
CA LYS A 113 9.39 9.17 -16.15
C LYS A 113 8.65 7.89 -16.59
N ALA A 114 8.43 6.95 -15.68
CA ALA A 114 7.74 5.70 -15.97
C ALA A 114 6.23 5.88 -16.20
N ALA A 115 5.60 6.85 -15.51
CA ALA A 115 4.16 7.09 -15.58
C ALA A 115 3.62 7.25 -17.02
N PRO A 116 4.20 8.10 -17.91
CA PRO A 116 3.74 8.20 -19.29
C PRO A 116 4.03 6.93 -20.11
N MET A 117 5.11 6.20 -19.82
CA MET A 117 5.44 4.96 -20.52
C MET A 117 4.42 3.87 -20.21
N LEU A 118 4.08 3.68 -18.96
CA LEU A 118 3.05 2.73 -18.52
C LEU A 118 1.67 3.10 -19.06
N ALA A 119 1.30 4.38 -18.98
CA ALA A 119 0.03 4.87 -19.51
C ALA A 119 -0.08 4.63 -21.02
N ASN A 120 0.97 4.94 -21.80
CA ASN A 120 0.98 4.73 -23.24
C ASN A 120 0.92 3.24 -23.61
N ALA A 121 1.57 2.35 -22.85
CA ALA A 121 1.50 0.92 -23.07
C ALA A 121 0.07 0.38 -22.88
N ILE A 122 -0.62 0.82 -21.81
CA ILE A 122 -2.03 0.42 -21.59
C ILE A 122 -2.94 1.01 -22.65
N THR A 123 -2.75 2.28 -23.03
CA THR A 123 -3.48 2.92 -24.15
C THR A 123 -3.32 2.11 -25.43
N LEU A 124 -2.11 1.67 -25.74
CA LEU A 124 -1.82 0.86 -26.92
C LEU A 124 -2.56 -0.49 -26.89
N CYS A 125 -2.65 -1.13 -25.72
CA CYS A 125 -3.44 -2.34 -25.55
C CYS A 125 -4.93 -2.12 -25.81
N ILE A 126 -5.51 -0.99 -25.31
CA ILE A 126 -6.92 -0.68 -25.56
C ILE A 126 -7.16 -0.37 -27.05
N LEU A 127 -6.31 0.46 -27.66
CA LEU A 127 -6.43 0.83 -29.06
C LEU A 127 -6.19 -0.34 -30.02
N SER A 128 -5.50 -1.41 -29.61
CA SER A 128 -5.26 -2.58 -30.44
C SER A 128 -6.53 -3.30 -30.87
N LEU A 129 -7.63 -3.12 -30.13
CA LEU A 129 -8.93 -3.70 -30.44
C LEU A 129 -9.69 -2.95 -31.55
N VAL A 130 -9.37 -1.65 -31.76
CA VAL A 130 -10.09 -0.79 -32.71
C VAL A 130 -10.06 -1.33 -34.16
N PRO A 131 -8.90 -1.71 -34.73
CA PRO A 131 -8.85 -2.26 -36.09
C PRO A 131 -9.70 -3.52 -36.26
N LEU A 132 -9.73 -4.38 -35.24
CA LEU A 132 -10.49 -5.62 -35.28
C LEU A 132 -11.99 -5.35 -35.37
N PHE A 133 -12.51 -4.42 -34.54
CA PHE A 133 -13.91 -4.05 -34.56
C PHE A 133 -14.29 -3.36 -35.89
N LEU A 134 -13.48 -2.45 -36.43
CA LEU A 134 -13.78 -1.76 -37.67
C LEU A 134 -13.88 -2.69 -38.86
N VAL A 135 -13.10 -3.79 -38.86
CA VAL A 135 -13.09 -4.73 -39.95
C VAL A 135 -14.15 -5.84 -39.79
N SER A 136 -14.67 -6.06 -38.58
CA SER A 136 -15.64 -7.12 -38.29
C SER A 136 -16.92 -7.04 -39.13
N THR A 137 -17.29 -5.84 -39.60
CA THR A 137 -18.50 -5.63 -40.46
C THR A 137 -18.26 -5.90 -41.95
N LEU A 138 -17.00 -6.00 -42.37
CA LEU A 138 -16.66 -6.14 -43.80
C LEU A 138 -16.76 -7.58 -44.35
N ASN A 139 -16.89 -8.58 -43.47
CA ASN A 139 -16.97 -10.01 -43.80
C ASN A 139 -15.85 -10.51 -44.75
N ASP A 140 -14.72 -9.83 -44.79
CA ASP A 140 -13.56 -10.18 -45.59
C ASP A 140 -12.49 -10.85 -44.71
N GLY A 141 -12.24 -12.13 -44.95
CA GLY A 141 -11.28 -12.92 -44.17
C GLY A 141 -9.85 -12.39 -44.24
N LEU A 142 -9.45 -11.78 -45.33
CA LEU A 142 -8.13 -11.19 -45.50
C LEU A 142 -7.98 -9.93 -44.67
N ALA A 143 -8.99 -9.09 -44.65
CA ALA A 143 -9.04 -7.87 -43.85
C ALA A 143 -9.02 -8.20 -42.32
N ILE A 144 -9.75 -9.24 -41.89
CA ILE A 144 -9.72 -9.74 -40.52
C ILE A 144 -8.32 -10.25 -40.14
N GLY A 145 -7.67 -11.00 -41.03
CA GLY A 145 -6.30 -11.48 -40.83
C GLY A 145 -5.29 -10.33 -40.61
N ILE A 146 -5.40 -9.27 -41.42
CA ILE A 146 -4.58 -8.07 -41.28
C ILE A 146 -4.85 -7.37 -39.92
N ALA A 147 -6.13 -7.20 -39.55
CA ALA A 147 -6.50 -6.58 -38.29
C ALA A 147 -5.97 -7.37 -37.08
N CYS A 148 -6.03 -8.70 -37.10
CA CYS A 148 -5.44 -9.56 -36.07
C CYS A 148 -3.91 -9.40 -36.02
N THR A 149 -3.24 -9.28 -37.15
CA THR A 149 -1.78 -9.04 -37.18
C THR A 149 -1.41 -7.69 -36.55
N ILE A 150 -2.17 -6.65 -36.86
CA ILE A 150 -1.99 -5.32 -36.27
C ILE A 150 -2.22 -5.38 -34.74
N LEU A 151 -3.28 -6.05 -34.30
CA LEU A 151 -3.58 -6.23 -32.88
C LEU A 151 -2.40 -6.90 -32.17
N LEU A 152 -1.91 -8.03 -32.65
CA LEU A 152 -0.79 -8.74 -32.07
C LEU A 152 0.48 -7.90 -32.06
N GLY A 153 0.76 -7.12 -33.11
CA GLY A 153 1.91 -6.23 -33.17
C GLY A 153 1.82 -5.10 -32.12
N MET A 154 0.64 -4.50 -31.96
CA MET A 154 0.43 -3.46 -30.96
C MET A 154 0.55 -4.01 -29.52
N VAL A 155 -0.01 -5.19 -29.25
CA VAL A 155 0.12 -5.85 -27.95
C VAL A 155 1.58 -6.21 -27.66
N ALA A 156 2.31 -6.76 -28.64
CA ALA A 156 3.73 -7.08 -28.47
C ALA A 156 4.56 -5.84 -28.14
N LEU A 157 4.29 -4.70 -28.80
CA LEU A 157 4.93 -3.42 -28.50
C LEU A 157 4.60 -2.94 -27.09
N ALA A 158 3.34 -3.05 -26.66
CA ALA A 158 2.92 -2.69 -25.30
C ALA A 158 3.64 -3.54 -24.24
N VAL A 159 3.71 -4.86 -24.44
CA VAL A 159 4.43 -5.80 -23.56
C VAL A 159 5.91 -5.45 -23.48
N PHE A 160 6.54 -5.12 -24.61
CA PHE A 160 7.93 -4.67 -24.64
C PHE A 160 8.14 -3.41 -23.75
N ILE A 161 7.23 -2.43 -23.83
CA ILE A 161 7.29 -1.21 -23.00
C ILE A 161 7.13 -1.57 -21.52
N PHE A 162 6.19 -2.47 -21.16
CA PHE A 162 5.99 -2.92 -19.78
C PHE A 162 7.26 -3.59 -19.22
N ILE A 163 7.85 -4.53 -19.95
CA ILE A 163 9.05 -5.23 -19.52
C ILE A 163 10.20 -4.23 -19.33
N LYS A 164 10.44 -3.37 -20.32
CA LYS A 164 11.50 -2.35 -20.23
C LYS A 164 11.34 -1.42 -19.04
N THR A 165 10.11 -0.95 -18.80
CA THR A 165 9.81 -0.05 -17.68
C THR A 165 9.88 -0.79 -16.35
N GLY A 166 9.42 -2.04 -16.28
CA GLY A 166 9.49 -2.88 -15.08
C GLY A 166 10.93 -3.17 -14.66
N ILE A 167 11.80 -3.55 -15.60
CA ILE A 167 13.24 -3.78 -15.33
C ILE A 167 13.89 -2.50 -14.78
N LYS A 168 13.54 -1.33 -15.32
CA LYS A 168 14.09 -0.06 -14.87
C LYS A 168 13.66 0.33 -13.46
N LEU A 169 12.45 -0.04 -13.06
CA LEU A 169 11.89 0.20 -11.72
C LEU A 169 12.26 -0.88 -10.70
N SER A 170 12.71 -2.06 -11.16
CA SER A 170 13.05 -3.20 -10.30
C SER A 170 14.01 -2.88 -9.15
N PRO A 171 15.09 -2.09 -9.32
CA PRO A 171 15.99 -1.75 -8.22
C PRO A 171 15.34 -0.94 -7.08
N LEU A 172 14.22 -0.28 -7.37
CA LEU A 172 13.50 0.59 -6.42
C LEU A 172 12.22 -0.06 -5.88
N GLN A 173 11.94 -1.31 -6.28
CA GLN A 173 10.71 -2.02 -5.93
C GLN A 173 10.64 -2.36 -4.43
N TYR A 174 11.78 -2.49 -3.74
CA TYR A 174 11.83 -2.74 -2.30
C TYR A 174 11.12 -1.63 -1.50
N LEU A 175 11.11 -0.37 -1.98
CA LEU A 175 10.38 0.73 -1.34
C LEU A 175 8.86 0.50 -1.31
N GLU A 176 8.31 -0.29 -2.23
CA GLU A 176 6.88 -0.63 -2.26
C GLU A 176 6.55 -1.89 -1.43
N GLN A 177 7.51 -2.80 -1.32
CA GLN A 177 7.29 -4.13 -0.73
C GLN A 177 7.76 -4.25 0.71
N GLU A 178 8.87 -3.57 1.07
CA GLU A 178 9.51 -3.71 2.38
C GLU A 178 9.28 -2.48 3.26
N PRO A 179 9.19 -2.64 4.57
CA PRO A 179 9.22 -1.51 5.49
C PRO A 179 10.60 -0.86 5.47
N PHE A 180 10.65 0.48 5.50
CA PHE A 180 11.87 1.26 5.53
C PHE A 180 11.71 2.46 6.48
N GLU A 181 12.82 3.15 6.79
CA GLU A 181 12.83 4.42 7.50
C GLU A 181 13.32 5.53 6.58
N THR A 182 12.79 6.73 6.76
CA THR A 182 13.23 7.91 6.01
C THR A 182 14.23 8.71 6.82
N GLU A 183 15.28 9.23 6.20
CA GLU A 183 16.18 10.18 6.84
C GLU A 183 15.48 11.49 7.19
N TYR A 184 16.09 12.23 8.11
CA TYR A 184 15.57 13.54 8.53
C TYR A 184 15.38 14.48 7.33
N GLY A 185 14.20 15.10 7.23
CA GLY A 185 13.84 16.03 6.16
C GLY A 185 13.18 15.40 4.92
N VAL A 186 13.35 14.11 4.64
CA VAL A 186 12.74 13.43 3.48
C VAL A 186 11.22 13.53 3.53
N THR A 187 10.63 13.19 4.67
CA THR A 187 9.17 13.24 4.86
C THR A 187 8.60 14.65 4.65
N GLY A 188 9.30 15.69 5.12
CA GLY A 188 8.90 17.08 4.93
C GLY A 188 8.88 17.48 3.47
N LEU A 189 9.96 17.18 2.72
CA LEU A 189 10.06 17.47 1.29
C LEU A 189 9.00 16.73 0.47
N VAL A 190 8.77 15.45 0.75
CA VAL A 190 7.79 14.65 0.01
C VAL A 190 6.37 15.15 0.29
N LYS A 191 6.07 15.53 1.55
CA LYS A 191 4.77 16.09 1.94
C LYS A 191 4.48 17.42 1.23
N GLU A 192 5.46 18.30 1.13
CA GLU A 192 5.35 19.56 0.38
C GLU A 192 5.05 19.30 -1.10
N LYS A 193 5.82 18.40 -1.76
CA LYS A 193 5.59 18.02 -3.16
C LYS A 193 4.23 17.36 -3.36
N ASN A 194 3.81 16.49 -2.45
CA ASN A 194 2.51 15.84 -2.48
C ASN A 194 1.37 16.86 -2.38
N GLN A 195 1.49 17.83 -1.47
CA GLN A 195 0.48 18.88 -1.30
C GLN A 195 0.38 19.78 -2.53
N SER A 196 1.51 20.17 -3.12
CA SER A 196 1.50 20.97 -4.37
C SER A 196 0.94 20.20 -5.57
N TYR A 197 1.06 18.87 -5.58
CA TYR A 197 0.53 18.01 -6.65
C TYR A 197 -0.95 17.68 -6.47
N GLN A 198 -1.52 17.82 -5.27
CA GLN A 198 -2.87 17.37 -4.92
C GLN A 198 -3.98 18.00 -5.77
N GLU A 199 -3.89 19.30 -6.07
CA GLU A 199 -4.89 19.97 -6.92
C GLU A 199 -4.88 19.43 -8.35
N HIS A 200 -3.67 19.29 -8.92
CA HIS A 200 -3.50 18.72 -10.26
C HIS A 200 -4.00 17.28 -10.32
N TYR A 201 -3.71 16.48 -9.30
CA TYR A 201 -4.17 15.11 -9.18
C TYR A 201 -5.70 15.02 -9.17
N SER A 202 -6.36 15.78 -8.29
CA SER A 202 -7.82 15.75 -8.13
C SER A 202 -8.55 16.19 -9.40
N PHE A 203 -8.08 17.25 -10.04
CA PHE A 203 -8.64 17.73 -11.31
C PHE A 203 -8.47 16.71 -12.44
N SER A 204 -7.26 16.17 -12.62
CA SER A 204 -6.97 15.20 -13.68
C SER A 204 -7.71 13.87 -13.46
N LEU A 205 -7.85 13.44 -12.19
CA LEU A 205 -8.63 12.27 -11.83
C LEU A 205 -10.11 12.44 -12.24
N ALA A 206 -10.70 13.59 -11.86
CA ALA A 206 -12.09 13.91 -12.21
C ALA A 206 -12.30 13.95 -13.73
N CYS A 207 -11.40 14.63 -14.47
CA CYS A 207 -11.46 14.69 -15.94
C CYS A 207 -11.37 13.29 -16.58
N GLY A 208 -10.45 12.44 -16.11
CA GLY A 208 -10.29 11.08 -16.64
C GLY A 208 -11.53 10.23 -16.42
N VAL A 209 -12.13 10.28 -15.22
CA VAL A 209 -13.36 9.54 -14.90
C VAL A 209 -14.54 10.05 -15.72
N VAL A 210 -14.74 11.37 -15.79
CA VAL A 210 -15.83 11.98 -16.58
C VAL A 210 -15.71 11.61 -18.05
N LEU A 211 -14.50 11.63 -18.61
CA LEU A 211 -14.27 11.25 -20.02
C LEU A 211 -14.63 9.78 -20.26
N CYS A 212 -14.28 8.88 -19.35
CA CYS A 212 -14.66 7.47 -19.44
C CYS A 212 -16.18 7.27 -19.39
N ILE A 213 -16.90 8.02 -18.54
CA ILE A 213 -18.36 7.93 -18.44
C ILE A 213 -19.03 8.49 -19.71
N LEU A 214 -18.59 9.66 -20.19
CA LEU A 214 -19.14 10.30 -21.39
C LEU A 214 -18.87 9.49 -22.66
N SER A 215 -17.82 8.69 -22.70
CA SER A 215 -17.46 7.87 -23.87
C SER A 215 -18.53 6.86 -24.25
N VAL A 216 -19.42 6.46 -23.34
CA VAL A 216 -20.51 5.49 -23.58
C VAL A 216 -21.70 6.10 -24.29
N ILE A 217 -21.88 7.44 -24.21
CA ILE A 217 -23.06 8.15 -24.75
C ILE A 217 -23.28 7.89 -26.25
N PRO A 218 -22.26 8.00 -27.15
CA PRO A 218 -22.46 7.77 -28.57
C PRO A 218 -23.02 6.38 -28.87
N LEU A 219 -22.55 5.37 -28.15
CA LEU A 219 -22.99 3.98 -28.33
C LEU A 219 -24.45 3.79 -27.89
N ILE A 220 -24.85 4.41 -26.77
CA ILE A 220 -26.25 4.35 -26.29
C ILE A 220 -27.18 5.03 -27.30
N ILE A 221 -26.79 6.20 -27.83
CA ILE A 221 -27.60 6.92 -28.84
C ILE A 221 -27.75 6.09 -30.11
N ALA A 222 -26.66 5.48 -30.60
CA ALA A 222 -26.69 4.61 -31.78
C ALA A 222 -27.62 3.42 -31.59
N GLY A 223 -27.59 2.77 -30.39
CA GLY A 223 -28.47 1.68 -30.06
C GLY A 223 -29.95 2.10 -29.96
N CYS A 224 -30.25 3.25 -29.37
CA CYS A 224 -31.62 3.75 -29.30
C CYS A 224 -32.22 4.18 -30.67
N MET A 225 -31.37 4.54 -31.62
CA MET A 225 -31.78 4.92 -32.97
C MET A 225 -31.87 3.74 -33.93
N GLU A 226 -31.69 2.51 -33.45
CA GLU A 226 -31.63 1.29 -34.28
C GLU A 226 -30.66 1.47 -35.48
N ALA A 227 -29.52 2.12 -35.24
CA ALA A 227 -28.53 2.42 -36.26
C ALA A 227 -27.95 1.12 -36.88
N SER A 228 -27.45 1.21 -38.12
CA SER A 228 -26.82 0.08 -38.77
C SER A 228 -25.61 -0.46 -38.00
N ASP A 229 -25.30 -1.74 -38.16
CA ASP A 229 -24.16 -2.42 -37.49
C ASP A 229 -22.84 -1.67 -37.71
N TYR A 230 -22.65 -1.07 -38.89
CA TYR A 230 -21.48 -0.23 -39.17
C TYR A 230 -21.40 1.04 -38.27
N VAL A 231 -22.52 1.70 -38.08
CA VAL A 231 -22.56 2.92 -37.19
C VAL A 231 -22.32 2.52 -35.75
N CYS A 232 -22.91 1.40 -35.28
CA CYS A 232 -22.67 0.88 -33.93
C CYS A 232 -21.18 0.54 -33.72
N THR A 233 -20.55 -0.08 -34.72
CA THR A 233 -19.12 -0.42 -34.68
C THR A 233 -18.23 0.83 -34.66
N LEU A 234 -18.60 1.86 -35.43
CA LEU A 234 -17.89 3.16 -35.41
C LEU A 234 -18.02 3.83 -34.03
N CYS A 235 -19.22 3.82 -33.44
CA CYS A 235 -19.44 4.35 -32.08
C CYS A 235 -18.64 3.57 -31.03
N LEU A 236 -18.50 2.25 -31.19
CA LEU A 236 -17.64 1.42 -30.34
C LEU A 236 -16.16 1.78 -30.49
N ALA A 237 -15.69 2.05 -31.69
CA ALA A 237 -14.33 2.52 -31.93
C ALA A 237 -14.06 3.87 -31.26
N VAL A 238 -15.01 4.83 -31.38
CA VAL A 238 -14.94 6.12 -30.69
C VAL A 238 -14.92 5.95 -29.17
N LEU A 239 -15.76 5.06 -28.62
CA LEU A 239 -15.76 4.72 -27.20
C LEU A 239 -14.37 4.25 -26.75
N LEU A 240 -13.77 3.29 -27.45
CA LEU A 240 -12.44 2.75 -27.10
C LEU A 240 -11.36 3.83 -27.16
N ILE A 241 -11.41 4.75 -28.13
CA ILE A 241 -10.48 5.87 -28.23
C ILE A 241 -10.64 6.81 -27.03
N LEU A 242 -11.86 7.22 -26.69
CA LEU A 242 -12.11 8.13 -25.55
C LEU A 242 -11.75 7.48 -24.21
N VAL A 243 -12.10 6.21 -24.01
CA VAL A 243 -11.69 5.43 -22.82
C VAL A 243 -10.17 5.36 -22.73
N SER A 244 -9.48 5.11 -23.86
CA SER A 244 -8.01 5.00 -23.84
C SER A 244 -7.35 6.30 -23.40
N VAL A 245 -7.89 7.46 -23.80
CA VAL A 245 -7.41 8.79 -23.35
C VAL A 245 -7.71 9.00 -21.86
N GLY A 246 -8.92 8.68 -21.41
CA GLY A 246 -9.30 8.77 -19.99
C GLY A 246 -8.39 7.91 -19.11
N VAL A 247 -8.20 6.64 -19.47
CA VAL A 247 -7.32 5.72 -18.75
C VAL A 247 -5.86 6.19 -18.77
N ASN A 248 -5.39 6.76 -19.88
CA ASN A 248 -4.04 7.32 -19.95
C ASN A 248 -3.81 8.43 -18.90
N ILE A 249 -4.77 9.36 -18.79
CA ILE A 249 -4.72 10.43 -17.77
C ILE A 249 -4.71 9.83 -16.38
N LEU A 250 -5.64 8.90 -16.07
CA LEU A 250 -5.77 8.27 -14.77
C LEU A 250 -4.48 7.56 -14.33
N ILE A 251 -3.87 6.78 -15.22
CA ILE A 251 -2.64 6.03 -14.90
C ILE A 251 -1.47 6.97 -14.65
N ARG A 252 -1.32 8.04 -15.45
CA ARG A 252 -0.23 9.01 -15.25
C ARG A 252 -0.29 9.64 -13.87
N VAL A 253 -1.46 10.17 -13.50
CA VAL A 253 -1.59 10.90 -12.23
C VAL A 253 -1.56 9.96 -11.02
N SER A 254 -2.14 8.75 -11.15
CA SER A 254 -2.13 7.74 -10.10
C SER A 254 -0.71 7.20 -9.83
N THR A 255 0.09 6.95 -10.87
CA THR A 255 1.48 6.47 -10.72
C THR A 255 2.36 7.50 -10.00
N ILE A 256 2.19 8.80 -10.31
CA ILE A 256 2.95 9.86 -9.64
C ILE A 256 2.49 9.99 -8.18
N LYS A 257 1.18 10.01 -7.92
CA LYS A 257 0.62 10.08 -6.57
C LYS A 257 1.07 8.90 -5.71
N SER A 258 1.01 7.68 -6.24
CA SER A 258 1.48 6.47 -5.57
C SER A 258 2.95 6.57 -5.13
N SER A 259 3.82 7.27 -5.89
CA SER A 259 5.21 7.45 -5.47
C SER A 259 5.36 8.30 -4.20
N TYR A 260 4.50 9.31 -4.02
CA TYR A 260 4.49 10.11 -2.80
C TYR A 260 3.92 9.30 -1.62
N ASP A 261 2.81 8.59 -1.83
CA ASP A 261 2.16 7.80 -0.79
C ASP A 261 3.08 6.65 -0.30
N THR A 262 3.88 6.06 -1.22
CA THR A 262 4.90 5.06 -0.87
C THR A 262 5.96 5.63 0.06
N LEU A 263 6.52 6.82 -0.24
CA LEU A 263 7.57 7.45 0.56
C LEU A 263 7.03 8.00 1.90
N LEU A 264 5.77 8.46 1.93
CA LEU A 264 5.09 8.90 3.16
C LEU A 264 4.59 7.71 4.00
N GLN A 265 4.63 6.50 3.44
CA GLN A 265 4.06 5.30 4.05
C GLN A 265 2.59 5.49 4.45
N GLU A 266 1.81 6.14 3.58
CA GLU A 266 0.38 6.39 3.77
C GLU A 266 -0.48 5.37 2.98
N GLY A 267 -1.72 5.19 3.41
CA GLY A 267 -2.67 4.29 2.74
C GLY A 267 -2.19 2.83 2.73
N ASP A 268 -2.14 2.24 1.53
CA ASP A 268 -1.74 0.83 1.32
C ASP A 268 -0.24 0.57 1.52
N PHE A 269 0.57 1.63 1.67
CA PHE A 269 2.03 1.55 1.84
C PHE A 269 2.48 1.71 3.30
N THR A 270 1.56 1.72 4.28
CA THR A 270 1.94 1.72 5.70
C THR A 270 2.76 0.48 6.05
N LYS A 271 3.67 0.61 7.02
CA LYS A 271 4.51 -0.52 7.49
C LYS A 271 3.66 -1.75 7.81
N LYS A 272 2.50 -1.55 8.44
CA LYS A 272 1.56 -2.63 8.80
C LYS A 272 0.94 -3.29 7.58
N GLU A 273 0.44 -2.51 6.62
CA GLU A 273 -0.19 -3.07 5.41
C GLU A 273 0.83 -3.81 4.53
N LYS A 274 2.09 -3.36 4.44
CA LYS A 274 3.16 -4.08 3.74
C LYS A 274 3.43 -5.45 4.36
N LEU A 275 3.48 -5.55 5.69
CA LEU A 275 3.66 -6.82 6.40
C LEU A 275 2.46 -7.75 6.21
N VAL A 276 1.23 -7.20 6.31
CA VAL A 276 0.00 -7.94 6.04
C VAL A 276 0.00 -8.46 4.61
N LYS A 277 0.32 -7.61 3.63
CA LYS A 277 0.38 -7.98 2.21
C LYS A 277 1.37 -9.12 1.96
N LYS A 278 2.59 -9.05 2.50
CA LYS A 278 3.62 -10.08 2.35
C LYS A 278 3.14 -11.45 2.91
N LYS A 279 2.50 -11.47 4.08
CA LYS A 279 1.92 -12.69 4.66
C LYS A 279 0.73 -13.23 3.85
N THR A 280 -0.08 -12.31 3.28
CA THR A 280 -1.29 -12.69 2.55
C THR A 280 -1.00 -13.11 1.10
N GLU A 281 0.11 -12.67 0.49
CA GLU A 281 0.49 -13.07 -0.88
C GLU A 281 0.65 -14.59 -1.00
N THR A 282 1.31 -15.23 -0.03
CA THR A 282 1.47 -16.70 -0.01
C THR A 282 0.11 -17.39 0.09
N PHE A 283 -0.78 -16.91 0.96
CA PHE A 283 -2.14 -17.44 1.09
C PHE A 283 -2.93 -17.30 -0.22
N THR A 284 -2.85 -16.14 -0.87
CA THR A 284 -3.50 -15.86 -2.15
C THR A 284 -3.05 -16.82 -3.23
N CYS A 285 -1.74 -17.04 -3.35
CA CYS A 285 -1.17 -17.95 -4.33
C CYS A 285 -1.67 -19.39 -4.12
N VAL A 286 -1.60 -19.89 -2.89
CA VAL A 286 -2.07 -21.24 -2.53
C VAL A 286 -3.56 -21.40 -2.81
N TYR A 287 -4.38 -20.41 -2.43
CA TYR A 287 -5.83 -20.43 -2.67
C TYR A 287 -6.16 -20.57 -4.16
N TRP A 288 -5.59 -19.72 -5.02
CA TRP A 288 -5.89 -19.75 -6.44
C TRP A 288 -5.32 -21.00 -7.13
N CYS A 289 -4.19 -21.54 -6.69
CA CYS A 289 -3.68 -22.83 -7.17
C CYS A 289 -4.64 -23.98 -6.84
N LEU A 290 -5.19 -24.01 -5.62
CA LEU A 290 -6.17 -25.03 -5.21
C LEU A 290 -7.48 -24.90 -6.00
N VAL A 291 -8.01 -23.70 -6.15
CA VAL A 291 -9.23 -23.45 -6.96
C VAL A 291 -9.03 -23.90 -8.41
N THR A 292 -7.88 -23.56 -9.00
CA THR A 292 -7.56 -23.97 -10.37
C THR A 292 -7.44 -25.48 -10.50
N ALA A 293 -6.81 -26.15 -9.52
CA ALA A 293 -6.69 -27.61 -9.52
C ALA A 293 -8.06 -28.31 -9.40
N VAL A 294 -8.94 -27.80 -8.52
CA VAL A 294 -10.31 -28.30 -8.37
C VAL A 294 -11.11 -28.08 -9.67
N TYR A 295 -11.02 -26.88 -10.25
CA TYR A 295 -11.69 -26.57 -11.53
C TYR A 295 -11.25 -27.49 -12.64
N LEU A 296 -9.94 -27.67 -12.83
CA LEU A 296 -9.41 -28.56 -13.88
C LEU A 296 -9.78 -30.02 -13.62
N GLY A 297 -9.63 -30.52 -12.40
CA GLY A 297 -9.98 -31.89 -12.04
C GLY A 297 -11.45 -32.19 -12.30
N TRP A 298 -12.33 -31.28 -11.87
CA TRP A 298 -13.77 -31.42 -12.08
C TRP A 298 -14.16 -31.32 -13.56
N SER A 299 -13.61 -30.35 -14.31
CA SER A 299 -13.89 -30.15 -15.72
C SER A 299 -13.40 -31.33 -16.58
N LEU A 300 -12.23 -31.88 -16.28
CA LEU A 300 -11.69 -33.07 -16.98
C LEU A 300 -12.52 -34.32 -16.68
N TRP A 301 -12.99 -34.47 -15.44
CA TRP A 301 -13.83 -35.64 -15.07
C TRP A 301 -15.18 -35.58 -15.72
N THR A 302 -15.89 -34.42 -15.64
CA THR A 302 -17.27 -34.30 -16.14
C THR A 302 -17.34 -34.00 -17.63
N LYS A 303 -16.26 -33.49 -18.25
CA LYS A 303 -16.20 -33.00 -19.65
C LYS A 303 -17.26 -31.91 -19.96
N GLN A 304 -17.86 -31.30 -18.92
CA GLN A 304 -18.90 -30.27 -19.03
C GLN A 304 -18.32 -28.89 -18.76
N TRP A 305 -17.52 -28.39 -19.66
CA TRP A 305 -16.85 -27.06 -19.53
C TRP A 305 -17.85 -25.92 -19.46
N ASP A 306 -19.03 -26.09 -20.10
CA ASP A 306 -20.08 -25.06 -20.14
C ASP A 306 -20.77 -24.79 -18.78
N VAL A 307 -20.59 -25.67 -17.82
CA VAL A 307 -21.17 -25.51 -16.46
C VAL A 307 -20.08 -25.26 -15.41
N THR A 308 -18.91 -25.86 -15.61
CA THR A 308 -17.84 -25.81 -14.59
C THR A 308 -17.21 -24.42 -14.44
N TYR A 309 -17.35 -23.51 -15.43
CA TYR A 309 -16.87 -22.13 -15.29
C TYR A 309 -17.52 -21.36 -14.12
N MET A 310 -18.70 -21.81 -13.64
CA MET A 310 -19.38 -21.22 -12.46
C MET A 310 -18.55 -21.34 -11.18
N ILE A 311 -17.53 -22.20 -11.13
CA ILE A 311 -16.60 -22.29 -10.00
C ILE A 311 -15.86 -20.97 -9.78
N TRP A 312 -15.54 -20.21 -10.84
CA TRP A 312 -14.77 -18.98 -10.72
C TRP A 312 -15.46 -17.85 -9.94
N PRO A 313 -16.74 -17.49 -10.23
CA PRO A 313 -17.47 -16.51 -9.43
C PRO A 313 -17.62 -16.92 -7.97
N VAL A 314 -17.94 -18.20 -7.72
CA VAL A 314 -18.08 -18.73 -6.37
C VAL A 314 -16.75 -18.65 -5.61
N ALA A 315 -15.66 -19.06 -6.23
CA ALA A 315 -14.32 -18.98 -5.67
C ALA A 315 -13.90 -17.54 -5.38
N ALA A 316 -14.27 -16.57 -6.23
CA ALA A 316 -13.97 -15.16 -5.99
C ALA A 316 -14.67 -14.61 -4.74
N VAL A 317 -15.95 -14.98 -4.53
CA VAL A 317 -16.70 -14.59 -3.32
C VAL A 317 -16.11 -15.24 -2.07
N LEU A 318 -15.77 -16.54 -2.13
CA LEU A 318 -15.12 -17.24 -1.03
C LEU A 318 -13.75 -16.65 -0.70
N TYR A 319 -12.96 -16.30 -1.73
CA TYR A 319 -11.69 -15.61 -1.54
C TYR A 319 -11.84 -14.29 -0.78
N ALA A 320 -12.82 -13.46 -1.19
CA ALA A 320 -13.06 -12.18 -0.53
C ALA A 320 -13.43 -12.36 0.96
N ALA A 321 -14.27 -13.36 1.28
CA ALA A 321 -14.63 -13.69 2.65
C ALA A 321 -13.43 -14.19 3.47
N MET A 322 -12.67 -15.14 2.93
CA MET A 322 -11.47 -15.68 3.60
C MET A 322 -10.38 -14.62 3.80
N TYR A 323 -10.15 -13.79 2.79
CA TYR A 323 -9.22 -12.66 2.88
C TYR A 323 -9.61 -11.68 3.99
N GLY A 324 -10.90 -11.37 4.09
CA GLY A 324 -11.45 -10.52 5.17
C GLY A 324 -11.21 -11.13 6.56
N ILE A 325 -11.43 -12.44 6.72
CA ILE A 325 -11.18 -13.16 7.98
C ILE A 325 -9.69 -13.15 8.34
N VAL A 326 -8.82 -13.48 7.40
CA VAL A 326 -7.35 -13.47 7.61
C VAL A 326 -6.88 -12.07 8.03
N ARG A 327 -7.39 -11.03 7.37
CA ARG A 327 -7.08 -9.63 7.72
C ARG A 327 -7.58 -9.24 9.11
N MET A 328 -8.75 -9.75 9.51
CA MET A 328 -9.31 -9.51 10.84
C MET A 328 -8.51 -10.21 11.93
N ILE A 329 -8.11 -11.47 11.73
CA ILE A 329 -7.26 -12.23 12.66
C ILE A 329 -5.93 -11.51 12.86
N MET A 330 -5.26 -11.08 11.77
CA MET A 330 -4.00 -10.33 11.84
C MET A 330 -4.12 -8.94 12.51
N LYS A 331 -5.34 -8.37 12.58
CA LYS A 331 -5.62 -7.16 13.36
C LYS A 331 -5.88 -7.44 14.84
N LEU A 332 -6.32 -8.64 15.19
CA LEU A 332 -6.65 -9.05 16.57
C LEU A 332 -5.43 -9.63 17.31
N GLU A 333 -4.38 -10.05 16.61
CA GLU A 333 -3.09 -10.47 17.19
C GLU A 333 -2.23 -9.28 17.70
N LYS A 334 -2.88 -8.25 18.27
CA LYS A 334 -2.26 -7.11 18.94
C LYS A 334 -2.48 -7.17 20.45
#